data_0e91be6d2f073cab5dfc422ff26faa09
#
_entry.id   0e91be6d2f073cab5dfc422ff26faa09
#
_cell.length_a   1.000
_cell.length_b   1.000
_cell.length_c   1.000
_cell.angle_alpha   90.00
_cell.angle_beta   90.00
_cell.angle_gamma   90.00
#
_symmetry.space_group_name_H-M   'P 1'
#
loop_
_entity.id
_entity.type
_entity.pdbx_description
1 polymer ?
#
loop_
_entity_poly.entity_id
_entity_poly.type
_entity_poly.pdbx_seq_one_letter_code
_entity_poly.pdbx_strand_id
1 'polypeptide(L)'
;LLSADVLEGITITAFNYQQQPIAIETTNSVGIARLQLDEEPWMIVAQRDKEFAYVKIKGGNALSYSRFETKGEMPSNGINGFIYTDRGVWRPGDTLFLTLIAMDVVNKLPEEHPATMKLFNPKGKLIVEKTLSASINGFYSFKPVTSDDDLTGVWRAEFIVGGSKFSKRIRIENLKPNRLKIVLDFKQEQLVSGPNKASVV
;
A
#
# COMPACT_ATOMS: atom_id res chain seq x y z
N LEU A 1 -7.28 1.30 7.24
CA LEU A 1 -7.67 1.63 5.86
C LEU A 1 -7.15 0.56 4.92
N LEU A 2 -7.94 -0.49 4.70
CA LEU A 2 -7.58 -1.62 3.82
C LEU A 2 -8.11 -1.42 2.40
N SER A 3 -8.99 -0.44 2.20
CA SER A 3 -9.51 -0.04 0.90
C SER A 3 -9.11 1.39 0.59
N ALA A 4 -9.06 1.74 -0.69
CA ALA A 4 -8.87 3.13 -1.12
C ALA A 4 -10.21 3.89 -1.18
N ASP A 5 -11.13 3.58 -0.25
CA ASP A 5 -12.40 4.28 -0.18
C ASP A 5 -12.18 5.72 0.29
N VAL A 6 -12.91 6.63 -0.32
CA VAL A 6 -12.87 8.03 0.02
C VAL A 6 -13.45 8.24 1.42
N LEU A 7 -12.74 8.98 2.26
CA LEU A 7 -13.18 9.33 3.60
C LEU A 7 -13.31 10.85 3.71
N GLU A 8 -14.54 11.33 3.80
CA GLU A 8 -14.87 12.72 4.08
C GLU A 8 -14.84 12.99 5.58
N GLY A 9 -14.54 14.22 5.97
CA GLY A 9 -14.60 14.67 7.35
C GLY A 9 -13.44 14.17 8.25
N ILE A 10 -12.36 13.65 7.66
CA ILE A 10 -11.16 13.27 8.42
C ILE A 10 -10.35 14.52 8.76
N THR A 11 -10.04 14.70 10.04
CA THR A 11 -9.13 15.77 10.47
C THR A 11 -7.70 15.42 10.14
N ILE A 12 -7.04 16.27 9.37
CA ILE A 12 -5.63 16.16 9.00
C ILE A 12 -4.85 17.24 9.72
N THR A 13 -3.88 16.84 10.55
CA THR A 13 -3.03 17.77 11.30
C THR A 13 -1.57 17.58 10.89
N ALA A 14 -0.93 18.66 10.48
CA ALA A 14 0.51 18.70 10.25
C ALA A 14 1.23 19.16 11.53
N PHE A 15 2.30 18.45 11.90
CA PHE A 15 3.12 18.77 13.09
C PHE A 15 4.55 19.07 12.68
N ASN A 16 5.17 20.03 13.36
CA ASN A 16 6.61 20.26 13.27
C ASN A 16 7.41 19.24 14.11
N TYR A 17 8.73 19.35 14.12
CA TYR A 17 9.61 18.44 14.89
C TYR A 17 9.37 18.52 16.41
N GLN A 18 8.94 19.66 16.93
CA GLN A 18 8.60 19.89 18.34
C GLN A 18 7.21 19.35 18.71
N GLN A 19 6.53 18.66 17.77
CA GLN A 19 5.19 18.11 17.91
C GLN A 19 4.11 19.19 18.14
N GLN A 20 4.35 20.39 17.67
CA GLN A 20 3.33 21.45 17.65
C GLN A 20 2.55 21.39 16.34
N PRO A 21 1.22 21.55 16.37
CA PRO A 21 0.43 21.61 15.17
C PRO A 21 0.74 22.90 14.39
N ILE A 22 1.06 22.78 13.11
CA ILE A 22 1.37 23.90 12.22
C ILE A 22 0.25 24.16 11.20
N ALA A 23 -0.58 23.18 10.93
CA ALA A 23 -1.79 23.35 10.13
C ALA A 23 -2.80 22.23 10.43
N ILE A 24 -4.08 22.56 10.32
CA ILE A 24 -5.19 21.62 10.52
C ILE A 24 -6.21 21.86 9.41
N GLU A 25 -6.61 20.78 8.73
CA GLU A 25 -7.64 20.81 7.69
C GLU A 25 -8.48 19.53 7.75
N THR A 26 -9.63 19.56 7.06
CA THR A 26 -10.53 18.40 7.01
C THR A 26 -10.64 17.92 5.57
N THR A 27 -10.73 16.60 5.38
CA THR A 27 -10.94 16.03 4.05
C THR A 27 -12.34 16.37 3.52
N ASN A 28 -12.40 16.75 2.25
CA ASN A 28 -13.63 17.03 1.53
C ASN A 28 -14.34 15.74 1.06
N SER A 29 -15.42 15.87 0.31
CA SER A 29 -16.21 14.76 -0.23
C SER A 29 -15.44 13.82 -1.19
N VAL A 30 -14.29 14.25 -1.70
CA VAL A 30 -13.38 13.41 -2.49
C VAL A 30 -12.15 12.93 -1.70
N GLY A 31 -12.19 13.06 -0.35
CA GLY A 31 -11.17 12.55 0.55
C GLY A 31 -9.85 13.33 0.54
N ILE A 32 -9.86 14.59 0.11
CA ILE A 32 -8.65 15.41 0.00
C ILE A 32 -8.72 16.56 0.98
N ALA A 33 -7.65 16.74 1.77
CA ALA A 33 -7.36 17.96 2.53
C ALA A 33 -6.18 18.69 1.89
N ARG A 34 -6.25 20.02 1.82
CA ARG A 34 -5.16 20.88 1.33
C ARG A 34 -4.68 21.76 2.46
N LEU A 35 -3.51 21.47 2.98
CA LEU A 35 -2.88 22.27 4.02
C LEU A 35 -1.97 23.31 3.37
N GLN A 36 -2.12 24.55 3.78
CA GLN A 36 -1.16 25.61 3.49
C GLN A 36 -0.15 25.66 4.64
N LEU A 37 1.13 25.49 4.33
CA LEU A 37 2.19 25.37 5.32
C LEU A 37 3.21 26.48 5.10
N ASP A 38 3.59 27.16 6.18
CA ASP A 38 4.67 28.16 6.19
C ASP A 38 6.02 27.52 6.49
N GLU A 39 6.02 26.32 7.06
CA GLU A 39 7.21 25.52 7.35
C GLU A 39 7.01 24.05 6.95
N GLU A 40 8.11 23.34 6.78
CA GLU A 40 8.09 21.93 6.37
C GLU A 40 7.62 21.03 7.52
N PRO A 41 6.57 20.23 7.34
CA PRO A 41 6.05 19.36 8.39
C PRO A 41 7.01 18.19 8.67
N TRP A 42 7.08 17.79 9.92
CA TRP A 42 7.78 16.57 10.33
C TRP A 42 6.89 15.34 10.26
N MET A 43 5.61 15.49 10.60
CA MET A 43 4.64 14.41 10.65
C MET A 43 3.24 14.93 10.28
N ILE A 44 2.47 14.09 9.58
CA ILE A 44 1.05 14.33 9.33
C ILE A 44 0.26 13.24 10.04
N VAL A 45 -0.82 13.63 10.72
CA VAL A 45 -1.75 12.74 11.41
C VAL A 45 -3.13 12.92 10.81
N ALA A 46 -3.78 11.83 10.46
CA ALA A 46 -5.18 11.77 10.09
C ALA A 46 -5.97 11.15 11.24
N GLN A 47 -7.05 11.79 11.67
CA GLN A 47 -7.86 11.35 12.80
C GLN A 47 -9.35 11.40 12.50
N ARG A 48 -10.04 10.34 12.92
CA ARG A 48 -11.50 10.26 12.99
C ARG A 48 -11.90 9.58 14.29
N ASP A 49 -12.59 10.28 15.16
CA ASP A 49 -12.98 9.79 16.49
C ASP A 49 -11.77 9.27 17.28
N LYS A 50 -11.75 7.96 17.55
CA LYS A 50 -10.65 7.27 18.25
C LYS A 50 -9.64 6.61 17.31
N GLU A 51 -9.89 6.62 16.01
CA GLU A 51 -9.00 6.06 15.00
C GLU A 51 -8.03 7.12 14.50
N PHE A 52 -6.77 6.76 14.35
CA PHE A 52 -5.77 7.64 13.77
C PHE A 52 -4.77 6.88 12.90
N ALA A 53 -4.23 7.58 11.92
CA ALA A 53 -3.12 7.15 11.10
C ALA A 53 -2.10 8.27 11.02
N TYR A 54 -0.83 7.95 10.88
CA TYR A 54 0.21 8.98 10.74
C TYR A 54 1.25 8.61 9.69
N VAL A 55 1.88 9.63 9.14
CA VAL A 55 3.03 9.50 8.25
C VAL A 55 4.11 10.52 8.65
N LYS A 56 5.35 10.07 8.79
CA LYS A 56 6.51 10.96 8.98
C LYS A 56 7.00 11.43 7.62
N ILE A 57 7.17 12.74 7.47
CA ILE A 57 7.63 13.37 6.23
C ILE A 57 9.15 13.46 6.19
N LYS A 58 9.80 13.73 7.34
CA LYS A 58 11.27 13.80 7.47
C LYS A 58 11.87 12.55 8.13
N GLY A 59 13.16 12.31 7.90
CA GLY A 59 13.93 11.31 8.61
C GLY A 59 14.00 9.94 7.96
N GLY A 60 13.90 9.83 6.64
CA GLY A 60 14.05 8.56 5.91
C GLY A 60 12.86 7.58 6.05
N ASN A 61 11.86 7.94 6.85
CA ASN A 61 10.59 7.21 6.97
C ASN A 61 9.48 7.76 6.06
N ALA A 62 9.72 8.87 5.38
CA ALA A 62 8.93 9.22 4.21
C ALA A 62 8.97 8.02 3.27
N LEU A 63 7.85 7.70 2.63
CA LEU A 63 7.79 6.66 1.60
C LEU A 63 9.03 6.80 0.72
N SER A 64 9.98 5.87 0.90
CA SER A 64 11.25 5.95 0.18
C SER A 64 10.95 5.83 -1.31
N TYR A 65 11.14 6.91 -2.05
CA TYR A 65 11.04 6.90 -3.51
C TYR A 65 11.97 5.85 -4.14
N SER A 66 12.98 5.37 -3.42
CA SER A 66 13.87 4.30 -3.88
C SER A 66 13.18 2.93 -4.02
N ARG A 67 12.00 2.73 -3.42
CA ARG A 67 11.15 1.55 -3.66
C ARG A 67 10.24 1.70 -4.87
N PHE A 68 10.10 2.90 -5.37
CA PHE A 68 9.46 3.19 -6.63
C PHE A 68 10.55 3.18 -7.70
N GLU A 69 10.31 2.64 -8.86
CA GLU A 69 11.20 2.81 -10.01
C GLU A 69 11.21 4.28 -10.44
N THR A 70 11.94 5.09 -9.70
CA THR A 70 12.14 6.52 -9.96
C THR A 70 13.28 6.75 -10.96
N LYS A 71 13.57 5.78 -11.79
CA LYS A 71 14.53 5.93 -12.89
C LYS A 71 13.96 6.91 -13.88
N GLY A 72 13.99 8.16 -13.64
CA GLY A 72 13.77 9.33 -14.51
C GLY A 72 13.46 9.15 -16.02
N GLU A 73 13.15 7.95 -16.45
CA GLU A 73 12.64 7.65 -17.77
C GLU A 73 11.20 8.12 -17.82
N MET A 74 10.95 9.14 -18.61
CA MET A 74 9.58 9.47 -18.98
C MET A 74 8.97 8.24 -19.65
N PRO A 75 7.87 7.68 -19.11
CA PRO A 75 7.21 6.58 -19.78
C PRO A 75 6.83 7.00 -21.19
N SER A 76 7.02 6.11 -22.16
CA SER A 76 6.83 6.37 -23.59
C SER A 76 5.46 7.00 -23.94
N ASN A 77 4.47 6.86 -23.08
CA ASN A 77 3.12 7.38 -23.24
C ASN A 77 2.76 8.49 -22.22
N GLY A 78 3.75 9.05 -21.49
CA GLY A 78 3.54 10.17 -20.56
C GLY A 78 2.77 9.82 -19.27
N ILE A 79 2.35 8.57 -19.08
CA ILE A 79 1.59 8.13 -17.89
C ILE A 79 2.51 7.40 -16.92
N ASN A 80 2.63 7.92 -15.71
CA ASN A 80 3.26 7.24 -14.59
C ASN A 80 2.21 6.45 -13.82
N GLY A 81 2.52 5.21 -13.45
CA GLY A 81 1.65 4.35 -12.67
C GLY A 81 2.34 3.77 -11.46
N PHE A 82 1.68 3.83 -10.33
CA PHE A 82 2.11 3.18 -9.11
C PHE A 82 1.01 2.25 -8.59
N ILE A 83 1.40 1.02 -8.20
CA ILE A 83 0.46 0.02 -7.71
C ILE A 83 0.80 -0.27 -6.24
N TYR A 84 -0.15 -0.04 -5.36
CA TYR A 84 -0.04 -0.49 -3.97
C TYR A 84 -1.15 -1.48 -3.60
N THR A 85 -0.92 -2.18 -2.51
CA THR A 85 -1.77 -3.24 -2.00
C THR A 85 -1.87 -3.08 -0.49
N ASP A 86 -2.99 -3.48 0.11
CA ASP A 86 -3.21 -3.40 1.56
C ASP A 86 -2.26 -4.29 2.36
N ARG A 87 -1.76 -5.37 1.75
CA ARG A 87 -0.84 -6.31 2.38
C ARG A 87 0.12 -6.94 1.37
N GLY A 88 1.14 -7.64 1.87
CA GLY A 88 2.16 -8.30 1.02
C GLY A 88 1.82 -9.74 0.65
N VAL A 89 0.96 -10.40 1.42
CA VAL A 89 0.58 -11.82 1.23
C VAL A 89 -0.91 -11.99 1.52
N TRP A 90 -1.60 -12.76 0.69
CA TRP A 90 -3.02 -13.12 0.81
C TRP A 90 -3.17 -14.63 0.93
N ARG A 91 -4.38 -15.06 1.30
CA ARG A 91 -4.80 -16.47 1.25
C ARG A 91 -5.70 -16.69 0.05
N PRO A 92 -5.79 -17.94 -0.46
CA PRO A 92 -6.92 -18.32 -1.31
C PRO A 92 -8.25 -17.95 -0.62
N GLY A 93 -9.24 -17.45 -1.36
CA GLY A 93 -10.51 -16.95 -0.86
C GLY A 93 -10.51 -15.47 -0.44
N ASP A 94 -9.34 -14.84 -0.28
CA ASP A 94 -9.26 -13.43 0.11
C ASP A 94 -9.71 -12.49 -1.01
N THR A 95 -10.27 -11.35 -0.62
CA THR A 95 -10.40 -10.18 -1.50
C THR A 95 -9.08 -9.44 -1.57
N LEU A 96 -8.55 -9.24 -2.76
CA LEU A 96 -7.32 -8.49 -3.00
C LEU A 96 -7.66 -7.01 -3.16
N PHE A 97 -7.14 -6.15 -2.29
CA PHE A 97 -7.29 -4.71 -2.43
C PHE A 97 -6.09 -4.16 -3.22
N LEU A 98 -6.32 -3.87 -4.50
CA LEU A 98 -5.29 -3.43 -5.44
C LEU A 98 -5.64 -2.02 -5.91
N THR A 99 -4.75 -1.06 -5.68
CA THR A 99 -4.96 0.30 -6.15
C THR A 99 -3.86 0.70 -7.11
N LEU A 100 -4.26 1.12 -8.31
CA LEU A 100 -3.41 1.80 -9.27
C LEU A 100 -3.57 3.30 -9.07
N ILE A 101 -2.47 4.02 -8.88
CA ILE A 101 -2.40 5.47 -8.99
C ILE A 101 -1.78 5.76 -10.36
N ALA A 102 -2.56 6.38 -11.24
CA ALA A 102 -2.10 6.79 -12.56
C ALA A 102 -2.03 8.31 -12.63
N MET A 103 -0.87 8.83 -13.02
CA MET A 103 -0.64 10.27 -13.16
C MET A 103 -0.02 10.56 -14.53
N ASP A 104 -0.61 11.49 -15.24
CA ASP A 104 -0.01 12.06 -16.44
C ASP A 104 0.96 13.16 -16.02
N VAL A 105 2.18 13.13 -16.57
CA VAL A 105 3.24 14.11 -16.26
C VAL A 105 2.94 15.48 -16.88
N VAL A 106 2.19 15.51 -17.96
CA VAL A 106 1.93 16.74 -18.75
C VAL A 106 0.50 17.22 -18.64
N ASN A 107 -0.46 16.29 -18.63
CA ASN A 107 -1.88 16.58 -18.56
C ASN A 107 -2.53 15.73 -17.47
N LYS A 108 -3.50 16.30 -16.75
CA LYS A 108 -4.31 15.50 -15.83
C LYS A 108 -5.11 14.48 -16.63
N LEU A 109 -4.95 13.19 -16.31
CA LEU A 109 -5.85 12.17 -16.83
C LEU A 109 -7.31 12.59 -16.55
N PRO A 110 -8.20 12.53 -17.55
CA PRO A 110 -9.61 12.79 -17.31
C PRO A 110 -10.16 11.87 -16.21
N GLU A 111 -11.07 12.35 -15.40
CA GLU A 111 -11.67 11.55 -14.30
C GLU A 111 -12.36 10.29 -14.82
N GLU A 112 -12.93 10.35 -16.02
CA GLU A 112 -13.59 9.22 -16.68
C GLU A 112 -12.65 8.40 -17.58
N HIS A 113 -11.32 8.52 -17.40
CA HIS A 113 -10.40 7.69 -18.19
C HIS A 113 -10.45 6.23 -17.71
N PRO A 114 -10.66 5.25 -18.61
CA PRO A 114 -10.76 3.86 -18.21
C PRO A 114 -9.40 3.25 -17.85
N ALA A 115 -9.41 2.38 -16.83
CA ALA A 115 -8.28 1.50 -16.51
C ALA A 115 -8.74 0.06 -16.42
N THR A 116 -7.99 -0.85 -17.02
CA THR A 116 -8.26 -2.29 -17.01
C THR A 116 -7.24 -3.02 -16.15
N MET A 117 -7.71 -3.85 -15.24
CA MET A 117 -6.90 -4.77 -14.46
C MET A 117 -7.10 -6.19 -14.95
N LYS A 118 -6.00 -6.93 -15.13
CA LYS A 118 -5.96 -8.36 -15.46
C LYS A 118 -5.19 -9.10 -14.37
N LEU A 119 -5.79 -10.15 -13.83
CA LEU A 119 -5.16 -10.96 -12.79
C LEU A 119 -4.86 -12.35 -13.35
N PHE A 120 -3.59 -12.74 -13.32
CA PHE A 120 -3.10 -14.02 -13.80
C PHE A 120 -2.64 -14.89 -12.64
N ASN A 121 -2.99 -16.17 -12.67
CA ASN A 121 -2.50 -17.14 -11.70
C ASN A 121 -1.03 -17.53 -11.95
N PRO A 122 -0.39 -18.31 -11.05
CA PRO A 122 1.01 -18.74 -11.22
C PRO A 122 1.31 -19.52 -12.51
N LYS A 123 0.30 -20.12 -13.12
CA LYS A 123 0.42 -20.81 -14.43
C LYS A 123 0.25 -19.88 -15.62
N GLY A 124 0.09 -18.56 -15.39
CA GLY A 124 -0.14 -17.58 -16.46
C GLY A 124 -1.55 -17.54 -17.03
N LYS A 125 -2.51 -18.28 -16.46
CA LYS A 125 -3.91 -18.25 -16.88
C LYS A 125 -4.57 -16.98 -16.37
N LEU A 126 -5.27 -16.25 -17.24
CA LEU A 126 -6.11 -15.12 -16.88
C LEU A 126 -7.29 -15.61 -16.03
N ILE A 127 -7.45 -15.07 -14.85
CA ILE A 127 -8.53 -15.44 -13.90
C ILE A 127 -9.58 -14.34 -13.83
N VAL A 128 -9.13 -13.06 -13.73
CA VAL A 128 -10.03 -11.91 -13.63
C VAL A 128 -9.58 -10.84 -14.60
N GLU A 129 -10.54 -10.25 -15.30
CA GLU A 129 -10.37 -9.01 -16.06
C GLU A 129 -11.47 -8.05 -15.65
N LYS A 130 -11.11 -6.83 -15.25
CA LYS A 130 -12.05 -5.82 -14.80
C LYS A 130 -11.61 -4.44 -15.27
N THR A 131 -12.54 -3.69 -15.86
CA THR A 131 -12.34 -2.30 -16.27
C THR A 131 -13.14 -1.39 -15.34
N LEU A 132 -12.50 -0.33 -14.85
CA LEU A 132 -13.14 0.79 -14.20
C LEU A 132 -13.16 1.94 -15.21
N SER A 133 -14.31 2.58 -15.36
CA SER A 133 -14.52 3.69 -16.31
C SER A 133 -14.14 5.04 -15.76
N ALA A 134 -13.92 5.14 -14.45
CA ALA A 134 -13.59 6.39 -13.79
C ALA A 134 -12.57 6.19 -12.67
N SER A 135 -11.81 7.23 -12.40
CA SER A 135 -10.89 7.33 -11.26
C SER A 135 -11.33 8.45 -10.32
N ILE A 136 -10.83 8.40 -9.10
CA ILE A 136 -10.89 9.54 -8.20
C ILE A 136 -9.46 10.09 -8.09
N ASN A 137 -9.20 11.24 -8.70
CA ASN A 137 -7.87 11.87 -8.73
C ASN A 137 -6.75 10.94 -9.25
N GLY A 138 -7.04 10.10 -10.24
CA GLY A 138 -6.10 9.13 -10.78
C GLY A 138 -5.98 7.82 -9.98
N PHE A 139 -6.79 7.63 -8.93
CA PHE A 139 -6.82 6.39 -8.15
C PHE A 139 -7.89 5.43 -8.69
N TYR A 140 -7.46 4.23 -9.05
CA TYR A 140 -8.32 3.14 -9.49
C TYR A 140 -8.26 2.00 -8.48
N SER A 141 -9.34 1.78 -7.74
CA SER A 141 -9.41 0.73 -6.72
C SER A 141 -10.09 -0.53 -7.26
N PHE A 142 -9.35 -1.62 -7.35
CA PHE A 142 -9.82 -2.92 -7.79
C PHE A 142 -9.90 -3.87 -6.59
N LYS A 143 -10.99 -4.65 -6.52
CA LYS A 143 -11.26 -5.60 -5.44
C LYS A 143 -11.56 -7.00 -6.03
N PRO A 144 -10.61 -7.65 -6.75
CA PRO A 144 -10.84 -9.00 -7.21
C PRO A 144 -10.88 -9.98 -6.02
N VAL A 145 -11.74 -10.98 -6.10
CA VAL A 145 -11.87 -12.04 -5.12
C VAL A 145 -11.23 -13.31 -5.69
N THR A 146 -10.45 -13.99 -4.89
CA THR A 146 -9.92 -15.31 -5.22
C THR A 146 -10.82 -16.41 -4.67
N SER A 147 -10.75 -17.60 -5.22
CA SER A 147 -11.43 -18.78 -4.69
C SER A 147 -10.56 -19.48 -3.64
N ASP A 148 -11.20 -20.17 -2.68
CA ASP A 148 -10.51 -21.00 -1.67
C ASP A 148 -9.66 -22.11 -2.32
N ASP A 149 -10.06 -22.58 -3.51
CA ASP A 149 -9.36 -23.59 -4.29
C ASP A 149 -8.30 -23.02 -5.24
N ASP A 150 -8.10 -21.71 -5.24
CA ASP A 150 -7.13 -21.08 -6.13
C ASP A 150 -5.69 -21.48 -5.80
N LEU A 151 -4.86 -21.52 -6.84
CA LEU A 151 -3.47 -21.91 -6.71
C LEU A 151 -2.69 -20.94 -5.84
N THR A 152 -1.97 -21.47 -4.87
CA THR A 152 -0.95 -20.71 -4.14
C THR A 152 0.27 -20.43 -5.01
N GLY A 153 0.98 -19.35 -4.69
CA GLY A 153 2.19 -18.94 -5.39
C GLY A 153 2.20 -17.46 -5.77
N VAL A 154 3.02 -17.13 -6.75
CA VAL A 154 3.16 -15.76 -7.24
C VAL A 154 2.21 -15.52 -8.40
N TRP A 155 1.17 -14.76 -8.13
CA TRP A 155 0.24 -14.24 -9.12
C TRP A 155 0.76 -12.93 -9.73
N ARG A 156 0.22 -12.53 -10.85
CA ARG A 156 0.58 -11.28 -11.53
C ARG A 156 -0.66 -10.47 -11.84
N ALA A 157 -0.72 -9.26 -11.28
CA ALA A 157 -1.71 -8.27 -11.66
C ALA A 157 -1.09 -7.33 -12.71
N GLU A 158 -1.77 -7.15 -13.84
CA GLU A 158 -1.44 -6.18 -14.88
C GLU A 158 -2.51 -5.09 -14.92
N PHE A 159 -2.08 -3.85 -15.05
CA PHE A 159 -2.96 -2.69 -15.16
C PHE A 159 -2.64 -1.96 -16.45
N ILE A 160 -3.68 -1.60 -17.19
CA ILE A 160 -3.59 -0.92 -18.47
C ILE A 160 -4.38 0.38 -18.37
N VAL A 161 -3.73 1.51 -18.58
CA VAL A 161 -4.34 2.84 -18.60
C VAL A 161 -3.67 3.68 -19.68
N GLY A 162 -4.45 4.28 -20.58
CA GLY A 162 -3.94 5.13 -21.67
C GLY A 162 -2.87 4.47 -22.53
N GLY A 163 -2.93 3.14 -22.75
CA GLY A 163 -1.93 2.37 -23.48
C GLY A 163 -0.68 1.99 -22.69
N SER A 164 -0.48 2.57 -21.50
CA SER A 164 0.62 2.19 -20.58
C SER A 164 0.25 0.94 -19.80
N LYS A 165 1.26 0.07 -19.56
CA LYS A 165 1.10 -1.18 -18.80
C LYS A 165 1.96 -1.14 -17.54
N PHE A 166 1.33 -1.49 -16.42
CA PHE A 166 1.99 -1.61 -15.12
C PHE A 166 1.73 -3.00 -14.57
N SER A 167 2.67 -3.59 -13.84
CA SER A 167 2.50 -4.92 -13.28
C SER A 167 2.95 -5.00 -11.82
N LYS A 168 2.27 -5.86 -11.06
CA LYS A 168 2.59 -6.16 -9.66
C LYS A 168 2.53 -7.66 -9.41
N ARG A 169 3.54 -8.18 -8.72
CA ARG A 169 3.51 -9.55 -8.21
C ARG A 169 2.68 -9.59 -6.94
N ILE A 170 1.77 -10.55 -6.86
CA ILE A 170 0.85 -10.79 -5.76
C ILE A 170 1.17 -12.16 -5.18
N ARG A 171 1.46 -12.24 -3.89
CA ARG A 171 1.70 -13.52 -3.21
C ARG A 171 0.42 -14.04 -2.60
N ILE A 172 0.01 -15.25 -3.00
CA ILE A 172 -1.13 -15.96 -2.41
C ILE A 172 -0.58 -17.24 -1.81
N GLU A 173 -0.65 -17.37 -0.48
CA GLU A 173 -0.03 -18.46 0.26
C GLU A 173 -0.96 -18.98 1.35
N ASN A 174 -0.92 -20.29 1.61
CA ASN A 174 -1.57 -20.87 2.77
C ASN A 174 -0.71 -20.59 4.02
N LEU A 175 -1.00 -19.51 4.72
CA LEU A 175 -0.35 -19.18 5.97
C LEU A 175 -0.79 -20.17 7.05
N LYS A 176 0.02 -21.19 7.32
CA LYS A 176 -0.16 -22.08 8.47
C LYS A 176 0.56 -21.45 9.66
N PRO A 177 -0.12 -21.29 10.82
CA PRO A 177 0.55 -20.87 12.03
C PRO A 177 1.71 -21.81 12.36
N ASN A 178 2.82 -21.26 12.82
CA ASN A 178 3.89 -22.09 13.33
C ASN A 178 3.35 -22.96 14.48
N ARG A 179 3.40 -24.29 14.31
CA ARG A 179 2.93 -25.23 15.32
C ARG A 179 3.99 -25.50 16.41
N LEU A 180 5.21 -25.05 16.17
CA LEU A 180 6.33 -25.22 17.09
C LEU A 180 6.79 -23.83 17.55
N LYS A 181 6.81 -23.61 18.85
CA LYS A 181 7.41 -22.47 19.52
C LYS A 181 8.62 -23.00 20.30
N ILE A 182 9.81 -22.63 19.91
CA ILE A 182 11.01 -22.92 20.68
C ILE A 182 11.24 -21.76 21.64
N VAL A 183 11.21 -22.06 22.93
CA VAL A 183 11.57 -21.10 23.98
C VAL A 183 12.90 -21.55 24.56
N LEU A 184 13.92 -20.67 24.45
CA LEU A 184 15.23 -20.88 25.07
C LEU A 184 15.23 -20.12 26.42
N ASP A 185 15.31 -20.86 27.51
CA ASP A 185 15.42 -20.32 28.85
C ASP A 185 16.81 -20.65 29.41
N PHE A 186 17.65 -19.65 29.56
CA PHE A 186 19.00 -19.78 30.11
C PHE A 186 19.05 -19.73 31.64
N LYS A 187 17.93 -19.45 32.31
CA LYS A 187 17.84 -19.34 33.77
C LYS A 187 18.89 -18.46 34.46
N GLN A 188 19.55 -17.60 33.70
CA GLN A 188 20.55 -16.66 34.15
C GLN A 188 20.51 -15.40 33.28
N GLU A 189 20.62 -14.23 33.91
CA GLU A 189 20.50 -12.93 33.25
C GLU A 189 21.73 -12.59 32.39
N GLN A 190 22.89 -13.18 32.68
CA GLN A 190 24.12 -12.95 31.95
C GLN A 190 24.78 -14.27 31.58
N LEU A 191 25.14 -14.41 30.30
CA LEU A 191 25.94 -15.52 29.82
C LEU A 191 27.42 -15.24 30.06
N VAL A 192 28.10 -16.16 30.75
CA VAL A 192 29.54 -16.08 30.97
C VAL A 192 30.30 -16.93 29.98
N SER A 193 31.58 -16.64 29.78
CA SER A 193 32.46 -17.47 28.92
C SER A 193 32.61 -18.85 29.53
N GLY A 194 32.20 -19.88 28.77
CA GLY A 194 32.23 -21.28 29.19
C GLY A 194 30.95 -22.04 28.85
N PRO A 195 30.78 -23.28 29.32
CA PRO A 195 29.59 -24.07 29.03
C PRO A 195 28.37 -23.53 29.77
N ASN A 196 27.38 -23.07 29.00
CA ASN A 196 26.08 -22.61 29.50
C ASN A 196 25.04 -23.70 29.25
N LYS A 197 24.11 -23.90 30.21
CA LYS A 197 22.98 -24.83 30.06
C LYS A 197 21.73 -24.05 29.73
N ALA A 198 21.02 -24.48 28.72
CA ALA A 198 19.69 -23.97 28.36
C ALA A 198 18.70 -25.12 28.30
N SER A 199 17.45 -24.87 28.69
CA SER A 199 16.33 -25.78 28.41
C SER A 199 15.57 -25.33 27.18
N VAL A 200 15.17 -26.28 26.36
CA VAL A 200 14.31 -26.06 25.19
C VAL A 200 12.96 -26.71 25.52
N VAL A 201 11.88 -25.92 25.45
CA VAL A 201 10.51 -26.38 25.67
C VAL A 201 9.68 -26.13 24.42
#